data_e79810f02461ab4cb400b9ed25e20d54
#
_entry.id   e79810f02461ab4cb400b9ed25e20d54
#
_cell.length_a   1.000
_cell.length_b   1.000
_cell.length_c   1.000
_cell.angle_alpha   90.00
_cell.angle_beta   90.00
_cell.angle_gamma   90.00
#
_symmetry.space_group_name_H-M   'P 1'
#
loop_
_entity.id
_entity.type
_entity.pdbx_description
1 polymer ?
#
loop_
_entity_poly.entity_id
_entity_poly.type
_entity_poly.pdbx_seq_one_letter_code
_entity_poly.pdbx_strand_id
1 'polypeptide(L)'
;MKAYYHLPGLFEFYELYKEFLPLYRKHREYFYDWCDIGSIYGAPADCIWGGGRVGFGEHDPKEVLKLMQEYGISARLTFSNSLLTKEHLPDKKCNELCRIFDIGRDNERSRGVGNGIIIYSDILLDYIKENYPDFYFVSSTTKVLTDFCEFENELNREDFRYVVPDFRLNRSFDKLKALSQHQKEKVEFLCNECCWFGCTDRKKCYETVSRKNMGEDCPEHYCTAPDAGQGYLFSKAMENPGFIGVDDIKNTYLPMGFSNFKIEGRGLGSAMILEFLLYYMTKPQYQIHVREHIYLDNMLDLF
;
A
#
# COMPACT_ATOMS: atom_id res chain seq x y z
N MET A 1 6.91 3.31 20.81
CA MET A 1 6.21 2.56 19.76
C MET A 1 6.72 3.05 18.42
N LYS A 2 6.82 2.19 17.38
CA LYS A 2 7.26 2.57 16.03
C LYS A 2 6.06 2.64 15.08
N ALA A 3 6.10 3.58 14.15
CA ALA A 3 5.23 3.61 12.98
C ALA A 3 5.86 2.80 11.84
N TYR A 4 5.10 1.90 11.27
CA TYR A 4 5.50 1.11 10.09
C TYR A 4 4.76 1.65 8.86
N TYR A 5 5.53 2.21 7.92
CA TYR A 5 4.98 2.68 6.67
C TYR A 5 4.90 1.55 5.64
N HIS A 6 3.76 1.44 4.98
CA HIS A 6 3.50 0.53 3.86
C HIS A 6 3.49 1.36 2.58
N LEU A 7 4.56 1.23 1.80
CA LEU A 7 4.89 2.13 0.69
C LEU A 7 4.39 1.57 -0.66
N PRO A 8 3.94 2.43 -1.60
CA PRO A 8 3.42 2.00 -2.89
C PRO A 8 4.51 1.75 -3.92
N GLY A 9 4.23 0.93 -4.94
CA GLY A 9 5.01 0.85 -6.16
C GLY A 9 6.13 -0.19 -6.15
N LEU A 10 5.83 -1.41 -5.68
CA LEU A 10 6.78 -2.53 -5.61
C LEU A 10 7.46 -2.83 -6.95
N PHE A 11 6.72 -2.73 -8.06
CA PHE A 11 7.22 -2.96 -9.42
C PHE A 11 7.40 -1.64 -10.17
N GLU A 12 6.54 -0.68 -9.91
CA GLU A 12 6.46 0.59 -10.62
C GLU A 12 7.63 1.53 -10.29
N PHE A 13 8.15 1.47 -9.04
CA PHE A 13 9.18 2.39 -8.55
C PHE A 13 10.43 1.67 -8.08
N TYR A 14 10.79 0.57 -8.75
CA TYR A 14 11.95 -0.24 -8.41
C TYR A 14 13.23 0.61 -8.34
N GLU A 15 13.48 1.44 -9.36
CA GLU A 15 14.70 2.27 -9.41
C GLU A 15 14.76 3.27 -8.25
N LEU A 16 13.61 3.88 -7.88
CA LEU A 16 13.56 4.75 -6.70
C LEU A 16 13.96 3.99 -5.43
N TYR A 17 13.41 2.80 -5.21
CA TYR A 17 13.73 2.02 -4.02
C TYR A 17 15.15 1.47 -4.02
N LYS A 18 15.71 1.16 -5.18
CA LYS A 18 17.09 0.72 -5.34
C LYS A 18 18.09 1.78 -4.86
N GLU A 19 17.78 3.07 -5.03
CA GLU A 19 18.60 4.19 -4.55
C GLU A 19 18.21 4.62 -3.11
N PHE A 20 16.92 4.65 -2.81
CA PHE A 20 16.44 5.11 -1.51
C PHE A 20 16.80 4.15 -0.37
N LEU A 21 16.70 2.83 -0.55
CA LEU A 21 16.93 1.87 0.52
C LEU A 21 18.38 1.82 1.02
N PRO A 22 19.43 1.89 0.16
CA PRO A 22 20.81 2.07 0.61
C PRO A 22 20.99 3.35 1.42
N LEU A 23 20.45 4.47 0.94
CA LEU A 23 20.49 5.76 1.63
C LEU A 23 19.84 5.66 3.01
N TYR A 24 18.63 5.10 3.08
CA TYR A 24 17.87 4.90 4.31
C TYR A 24 18.62 4.04 5.33
N ARG A 25 19.33 3.00 4.87
CA ARG A 25 20.15 2.14 5.73
C ARG A 25 21.42 2.84 6.22
N LYS A 26 22.14 3.54 5.32
CA LYS A 26 23.44 4.17 5.59
C LYS A 26 23.31 5.42 6.43
N HIS A 27 22.26 6.22 6.22
CA HIS A 27 22.04 7.53 6.83
C HIS A 27 20.78 7.55 7.68
N ARG A 28 20.69 6.60 8.62
CA ARG A 28 19.51 6.45 9.48
C ARG A 28 19.21 7.71 10.31
N GLU A 29 20.23 8.53 10.58
CA GLU A 29 20.14 9.81 11.27
C GLU A 29 19.31 10.87 10.51
N TYR A 30 19.14 10.74 9.18
CA TYR A 30 18.32 11.63 8.37
C TYR A 30 16.81 11.41 8.60
N PHE A 31 16.45 10.23 9.06
CA PHE A 31 15.07 9.79 9.18
C PHE A 31 14.60 9.81 10.64
N TYR A 32 13.29 9.86 10.84
CA TYR A 32 12.74 9.77 12.18
C TYR A 32 13.09 8.40 12.80
N ASP A 33 13.50 8.40 14.06
CA ASP A 33 13.87 7.21 14.83
C ASP A 33 12.66 6.34 15.22
N TRP A 34 11.48 6.96 15.26
CA TRP A 34 10.21 6.33 15.60
C TRP A 34 9.49 5.72 14.38
N CYS A 35 10.02 5.81 13.14
CA CYS A 35 9.41 5.20 11.97
C CYS A 35 10.30 4.14 11.32
N ASP A 36 9.67 3.25 10.57
CA ASP A 36 10.33 2.22 9.78
C ASP A 36 9.50 1.85 8.55
N ILE A 37 10.10 1.10 7.61
CA ILE A 37 9.40 0.56 6.45
C ILE A 37 8.83 -0.81 6.83
N GLY A 38 7.51 -0.94 6.84
CA GLY A 38 6.82 -2.18 7.13
C GLY A 38 6.71 -3.10 5.92
N SER A 39 6.45 -2.53 4.75
CA SER A 39 6.39 -3.25 3.47
C SER A 39 6.43 -2.29 2.29
N ILE A 40 6.72 -2.84 1.09
CA ILE A 40 6.46 -2.18 -0.19
C ILE A 40 5.44 -3.03 -0.94
N TYR A 41 4.40 -2.38 -1.51
CA TYR A 41 3.29 -3.10 -2.14
C TYR A 41 3.08 -2.68 -3.59
N GLY A 42 2.64 -3.63 -4.43
CA GLY A 42 2.36 -3.42 -5.85
C GLY A 42 1.97 -4.71 -6.57
N ALA A 43 1.65 -4.58 -7.84
CA ALA A 43 1.51 -5.69 -8.76
C ALA A 43 1.79 -5.17 -10.17
N PRO A 44 2.25 -6.01 -11.12
CA PRO A 44 2.38 -5.62 -12.51
C PRO A 44 1.06 -5.10 -13.09
N ALA A 45 1.13 -4.18 -14.05
CA ALA A 45 -0.02 -3.48 -14.61
C ALA A 45 -1.03 -4.41 -15.31
N ASP A 46 -0.54 -5.51 -15.88
CA ASP A 46 -1.33 -6.51 -16.63
C ASP A 46 -1.77 -7.72 -15.77
N CYS A 47 -1.70 -7.61 -14.45
CA CYS A 47 -2.15 -8.66 -13.54
C CYS A 47 -3.67 -8.65 -13.41
N ILE A 48 -4.37 -9.70 -13.90
CA ILE A 48 -5.83 -9.78 -13.85
C ILE A 48 -6.39 -9.85 -12.43
N TRP A 49 -5.60 -10.29 -11.44
CA TRP A 49 -6.01 -10.27 -10.04
C TRP A 49 -5.86 -8.87 -9.40
N GLY A 50 -5.22 -7.92 -10.10
CA GLY A 50 -5.14 -6.53 -9.69
C GLY A 50 -6.48 -5.80 -9.79
N GLY A 51 -6.74 -4.85 -8.91
CA GLY A 51 -8.01 -4.08 -8.88
C GLY A 51 -7.83 -2.64 -8.39
N GLY A 52 -6.61 -2.28 -8.04
CA GLY A 52 -6.24 -0.93 -7.63
C GLY A 52 -5.72 -0.08 -8.78
N ARG A 53 -5.71 1.23 -8.58
CA ARG A 53 -5.07 2.17 -9.53
C ARG A 53 -3.59 1.84 -9.65
N VAL A 54 -3.09 1.65 -10.86
CA VAL A 54 -1.72 1.22 -11.17
C VAL A 54 -1.08 2.24 -12.09
N GLY A 55 0.20 2.54 -11.86
CA GLY A 55 1.05 3.29 -12.79
C GLY A 55 1.69 2.39 -13.84
N PHE A 56 2.39 3.02 -14.77
CA PHE A 56 3.23 2.32 -15.73
C PHE A 56 4.56 1.97 -15.02
N GLY A 57 5.01 0.76 -15.18
CA GLY A 57 6.29 0.27 -14.67
C GLY A 57 6.21 -1.23 -14.45
N GLU A 58 7.04 -1.94 -15.18
CA GLU A 58 7.24 -3.36 -15.02
C GLU A 58 8.71 -3.60 -14.74
N HIS A 59 8.99 -4.29 -13.65
CA HIS A 59 10.34 -4.75 -13.35
C HIS A 59 10.31 -6.25 -13.13
N ASP A 60 11.45 -6.92 -13.37
CA ASP A 60 11.54 -8.37 -13.18
C ASP A 60 11.19 -8.74 -11.72
N PRO A 61 10.16 -9.58 -11.51
CA PRO A 61 9.72 -9.98 -10.18
C PRO A 61 10.83 -10.58 -9.31
N LYS A 62 11.82 -11.26 -9.92
CA LYS A 62 12.93 -11.87 -9.19
C LYS A 62 13.92 -10.82 -8.68
N GLU A 63 14.17 -9.77 -9.46
CA GLU A 63 15.02 -8.65 -9.03
C GLU A 63 14.33 -7.84 -7.94
N VAL A 64 13.03 -7.58 -8.09
CA VAL A 64 12.20 -6.93 -7.06
C VAL A 64 12.27 -7.71 -5.74
N LEU A 65 12.05 -9.02 -5.79
CA LEU A 65 12.14 -9.87 -4.60
C LEU A 65 13.54 -9.83 -3.97
N LYS A 66 14.60 -9.91 -4.79
CA LYS A 66 15.98 -9.85 -4.34
C LYS A 66 16.26 -8.53 -3.59
N LEU A 67 15.79 -7.40 -4.11
CA LEU A 67 15.92 -6.11 -3.44
C LEU A 67 15.20 -6.12 -2.07
N MET A 68 13.96 -6.62 -2.02
CA MET A 68 13.22 -6.70 -0.76
C MET A 68 13.94 -7.59 0.28
N GLN A 69 14.46 -8.74 -0.15
CA GLN A 69 15.22 -9.64 0.71
C GLN A 69 16.54 -9.01 1.21
N GLU A 70 17.25 -8.27 0.36
CA GLU A 70 18.49 -7.58 0.73
C GLU A 70 18.27 -6.60 1.88
N TYR A 71 17.13 -5.89 1.88
CA TYR A 71 16.81 -4.90 2.90
C TYR A 71 15.93 -5.45 4.03
N GLY A 72 15.50 -6.71 3.96
CA GLY A 72 14.62 -7.34 4.96
C GLY A 72 13.25 -6.66 5.03
N ILE A 73 12.70 -6.26 3.87
CA ILE A 73 11.41 -5.58 3.73
C ILE A 73 10.39 -6.55 3.14
N SER A 74 9.20 -6.60 3.71
CA SER A 74 8.09 -7.41 3.20
C SER A 74 7.60 -6.87 1.85
N ALA A 75 7.57 -7.73 0.83
CA ALA A 75 6.86 -7.46 -0.42
C ALA A 75 5.38 -7.83 -0.26
N ARG A 76 4.47 -6.98 -0.76
CA ARG A 76 3.04 -7.28 -0.79
C ARG A 76 2.49 -7.21 -2.20
N LEU A 77 2.03 -8.33 -2.73
CA LEU A 77 1.32 -8.38 -4.01
C LEU A 77 -0.09 -7.78 -3.85
N THR A 78 -0.52 -6.95 -4.81
CA THR A 78 -1.83 -6.30 -4.74
C THR A 78 -2.81 -7.03 -5.66
N PHE A 79 -3.55 -7.98 -5.10
CA PHE A 79 -4.54 -8.81 -5.78
C PHE A 79 -5.97 -8.42 -5.33
N SER A 80 -6.32 -7.17 -5.63
CA SER A 80 -7.50 -6.51 -5.10
C SER A 80 -8.66 -6.38 -6.10
N ASN A 81 -8.67 -7.20 -7.16
CA ASN A 81 -9.77 -7.27 -8.11
C ASN A 81 -11.04 -7.76 -7.40
N SER A 82 -12.12 -7.00 -7.53
CA SER A 82 -13.40 -7.24 -6.85
C SER A 82 -14.34 -8.18 -7.60
N LEU A 83 -14.01 -8.57 -8.84
CA LEU A 83 -14.91 -9.26 -9.76
C LEU A 83 -14.44 -10.67 -10.13
N LEU A 84 -13.43 -11.19 -9.41
CA LEU A 84 -12.86 -12.51 -9.69
C LEU A 84 -13.88 -13.64 -9.47
N THR A 85 -13.88 -14.58 -10.40
CA THR A 85 -14.58 -15.87 -10.32
C THR A 85 -13.57 -17.01 -10.31
N LYS A 86 -14.04 -18.25 -10.13
CA LYS A 86 -13.18 -19.45 -10.17
C LYS A 86 -12.42 -19.61 -11.50
N GLU A 87 -12.96 -19.08 -12.60
CA GLU A 87 -12.36 -19.15 -13.93
C GLU A 87 -11.05 -18.32 -14.04
N HIS A 88 -10.92 -17.30 -13.20
CA HIS A 88 -9.74 -16.43 -13.17
C HIS A 88 -8.59 -16.96 -12.28
N LEU A 89 -8.86 -17.97 -11.43
CA LEU A 89 -7.86 -18.51 -10.50
C LEU A 89 -6.66 -19.19 -11.21
N PRO A 90 -6.83 -19.93 -12.34
CA PRO A 90 -5.71 -20.58 -12.99
C PRO A 90 -4.84 -19.65 -13.87
N ASP A 91 -4.97 -18.33 -13.73
CA ASP A 91 -4.13 -17.39 -14.48
C ASP A 91 -2.63 -17.67 -14.25
N LYS A 92 -1.90 -17.88 -15.35
CA LYS A 92 -0.50 -18.33 -15.30
C LYS A 92 0.42 -17.27 -14.72
N LYS A 93 0.25 -16.00 -15.09
CA LYS A 93 1.11 -14.89 -14.66
C LYS A 93 0.94 -14.61 -13.17
N CYS A 94 -0.30 -14.53 -12.70
CA CYS A 94 -0.59 -14.30 -11.29
C CYS A 94 -0.09 -15.46 -10.41
N ASN A 95 -0.25 -16.71 -10.85
CA ASN A 95 0.28 -17.87 -10.14
C ASN A 95 1.81 -17.92 -10.17
N GLU A 96 2.46 -17.46 -11.23
CA GLU A 96 3.93 -17.37 -11.26
C GLU A 96 4.45 -16.34 -10.27
N LEU A 97 3.79 -15.18 -10.15
CA LEU A 97 4.09 -14.19 -9.10
C LEU A 97 3.96 -14.82 -7.71
N CYS A 98 2.90 -15.58 -7.44
CA CYS A 98 2.76 -16.28 -6.18
C CYS A 98 3.94 -17.22 -5.92
N ARG A 99 4.33 -18.06 -6.88
CA ARG A 99 5.47 -18.99 -6.72
C ARG A 99 6.79 -18.27 -6.41
N ILE A 100 7.00 -17.08 -7.00
CA ILE A 100 8.22 -16.30 -6.77
C ILE A 100 8.22 -15.69 -5.36
N PHE A 101 7.08 -15.17 -4.89
CA PHE A 101 6.99 -14.42 -3.63
C PHE A 101 6.53 -15.25 -2.42
N ASP A 102 6.08 -16.49 -2.61
CA ASP A 102 5.68 -17.41 -1.53
C ASP A 102 6.91 -17.93 -0.81
N ILE A 103 7.45 -17.11 0.07
CA ILE A 103 8.66 -17.42 0.85
C ILE A 103 8.34 -17.25 2.33
N GLY A 104 8.32 -18.37 3.06
CA GLY A 104 8.06 -18.39 4.48
C GLY A 104 9.12 -17.63 5.29
N ARG A 105 8.73 -17.15 6.46
CA ARG A 105 9.62 -16.43 7.38
C ARG A 105 10.83 -17.26 7.81
N ASP A 106 10.65 -18.57 7.92
CA ASP A 106 11.68 -19.51 8.37
C ASP A 106 12.66 -19.88 7.24
N ASN A 107 12.43 -19.39 6.03
CA ASN A 107 13.34 -19.58 4.92
C ASN A 107 14.59 -18.69 5.08
N GLU A 108 15.77 -19.25 4.96
CA GLU A 108 17.04 -18.52 5.06
C GLU A 108 17.10 -17.29 4.13
N ARG A 109 16.39 -17.36 2.98
CA ARG A 109 16.30 -16.25 2.01
C ARG A 109 15.42 -15.10 2.48
N SER A 110 14.47 -15.35 3.40
CA SER A 110 13.51 -14.34 3.87
C SER A 110 14.07 -13.38 4.90
N ARG A 111 15.21 -13.70 5.52
CA ARG A 111 15.76 -12.97 6.69
C ARG A 111 14.73 -12.77 7.82
N GLY A 112 13.81 -13.69 7.99
CA GLY A 112 12.75 -13.62 9.00
C GLY A 112 11.56 -12.74 8.62
N VAL A 113 11.47 -12.28 7.36
CA VAL A 113 10.38 -11.42 6.86
C VAL A 113 9.53 -12.20 5.86
N GLY A 114 8.27 -12.45 6.18
CA GLY A 114 7.31 -13.05 5.25
C GLY A 114 6.73 -12.00 4.30
N ASN A 115 6.36 -12.44 3.10
CA ASN A 115 5.65 -11.62 2.14
C ASN A 115 4.13 -11.67 2.35
N GLY A 116 3.38 -10.76 1.74
CA GLY A 116 1.94 -10.70 1.92
C GLY A 116 1.18 -10.44 0.63
N ILE A 117 -0.13 -10.58 0.74
CA ILE A 117 -1.06 -10.26 -0.35
C ILE A 117 -2.15 -9.31 0.16
N ILE A 118 -2.35 -8.20 -0.55
CA ILE A 118 -3.47 -7.30 -0.34
C ILE A 118 -4.62 -7.82 -1.21
N ILE A 119 -5.71 -8.25 -0.60
CA ILE A 119 -6.74 -9.02 -1.28
C ILE A 119 -8.15 -8.48 -1.02
N TYR A 120 -9.01 -8.60 -2.02
CA TYR A 120 -10.44 -8.27 -1.95
C TYR A 120 -11.32 -9.52 -1.89
N SER A 121 -11.08 -10.48 -2.79
CA SER A 121 -11.94 -11.64 -3.06
C SER A 121 -11.68 -12.79 -2.09
N ASP A 122 -12.73 -13.28 -1.42
CA ASP A 122 -12.61 -14.45 -0.55
C ASP A 122 -12.35 -15.74 -1.36
N ILE A 123 -12.85 -15.85 -2.60
CA ILE A 123 -12.55 -16.98 -3.49
C ILE A 123 -11.04 -17.05 -3.77
N LEU A 124 -10.42 -15.90 -4.03
CA LEU A 124 -8.97 -15.84 -4.26
C LEU A 124 -8.20 -16.06 -2.96
N LEU A 125 -8.69 -15.57 -1.83
CA LEU A 125 -8.08 -15.79 -0.51
C LEU A 125 -7.96 -17.29 -0.21
N ASP A 126 -9.07 -18.02 -0.35
CA ASP A 126 -9.10 -19.47 -0.10
C ASP A 126 -8.16 -20.21 -1.05
N TYR A 127 -8.17 -19.86 -2.35
CA TYR A 127 -7.29 -20.45 -3.34
C TYR A 127 -5.80 -20.24 -3.01
N ILE A 128 -5.42 -19.02 -2.59
CA ILE A 128 -4.02 -18.72 -2.26
C ILE A 128 -3.61 -19.41 -0.97
N LYS A 129 -4.45 -19.45 0.06
CA LYS A 129 -4.18 -20.17 1.31
C LYS A 129 -3.89 -21.66 1.07
N GLU A 130 -4.61 -22.28 0.14
CA GLU A 130 -4.43 -23.69 -0.21
C GLU A 130 -3.15 -23.94 -1.01
N ASN A 131 -2.80 -23.06 -1.96
CA ASN A 131 -1.72 -23.30 -2.92
C ASN A 131 -0.39 -22.61 -2.58
N TYR A 132 -0.43 -21.55 -1.76
CA TYR A 132 0.70 -20.69 -1.40
C TYR A 132 0.62 -20.27 0.07
N PRO A 133 0.87 -21.21 1.02
CA PRO A 133 0.53 -21.03 2.44
C PRO A 133 1.43 -20.07 3.22
N ASP A 134 2.56 -19.66 2.66
CA ASP A 134 3.53 -18.82 3.37
C ASP A 134 3.18 -17.33 3.36
N PHE A 135 2.18 -16.91 2.57
CA PHE A 135 1.71 -15.53 2.56
C PHE A 135 0.87 -15.18 3.79
N TYR A 136 1.06 -13.97 4.29
CA TYR A 136 0.04 -13.33 5.12
C TYR A 136 -0.88 -12.44 4.28
N PHE A 137 -2.07 -12.14 4.79
CA PHE A 137 -3.08 -11.40 4.04
C PHE A 137 -3.39 -10.05 4.66
N VAL A 138 -3.72 -9.09 3.78
CA VAL A 138 -4.16 -7.74 4.11
C VAL A 138 -5.52 -7.51 3.44
N SER A 139 -6.54 -7.15 4.22
CA SER A 139 -7.83 -6.76 3.65
C SER A 139 -7.72 -5.43 2.92
N SER A 140 -8.10 -5.42 1.65
CA SER A 140 -7.87 -4.30 0.74
C SER A 140 -8.74 -3.07 1.03
N THR A 141 -8.17 -1.87 0.87
CA THR A 141 -8.93 -0.61 0.85
C THR A 141 -10.01 -0.56 -0.26
N THR A 142 -9.89 -1.40 -1.31
CA THR A 142 -10.89 -1.48 -2.38
C THR A 142 -12.22 -2.05 -1.91
N LYS A 143 -12.27 -2.68 -0.73
CA LYS A 143 -13.53 -3.08 -0.08
C LYS A 143 -14.38 -1.89 0.33
N VAL A 144 -13.76 -0.70 0.49
CA VAL A 144 -14.45 0.56 0.84
C VAL A 144 -15.31 0.40 2.10
N LEU A 145 -14.68 -0.06 3.18
CA LEU A 145 -15.33 -0.27 4.48
C LEU A 145 -15.57 1.08 5.16
N THR A 146 -16.72 1.69 4.85
CA THR A 146 -17.11 3.02 5.39
C THR A 146 -17.95 2.93 6.66
N ASP A 147 -18.59 1.79 6.91
CA ASP A 147 -19.28 1.52 8.17
C ASP A 147 -18.31 0.94 9.20
N PHE A 148 -18.35 1.46 10.43
CA PHE A 148 -17.41 1.03 11.45
C PHE A 148 -17.69 -0.39 11.95
N CYS A 149 -18.95 -0.85 11.94
CA CYS A 149 -19.29 -2.22 12.34
C CYS A 149 -18.77 -3.22 11.28
N GLU A 150 -18.91 -2.91 9.99
CA GLU A 150 -18.33 -3.72 8.92
C GLU A 150 -16.80 -3.78 9.04
N PHE A 151 -16.15 -2.65 9.34
CA PHE A 151 -14.71 -2.59 9.57
C PHE A 151 -14.28 -3.43 10.79
N GLU A 152 -15.02 -3.35 11.91
CA GLU A 152 -14.74 -4.14 13.11
C GLU A 152 -14.95 -5.64 12.86
N ASN A 153 -15.99 -6.03 12.11
CA ASN A 153 -16.18 -7.40 11.68
C ASN A 153 -15.00 -7.92 10.85
N GLU A 154 -14.46 -7.10 9.95
CA GLU A 154 -13.29 -7.47 9.15
C GLU A 154 -12.02 -7.58 10.01
N LEU A 155 -11.84 -6.72 11.04
CA LEU A 155 -10.75 -6.83 12.01
C LEU A 155 -10.79 -8.14 12.82
N ASN A 156 -11.98 -8.69 13.06
CA ASN A 156 -12.17 -9.93 13.81
C ASN A 156 -11.90 -11.19 12.96
N ARG A 157 -11.73 -11.07 11.65
CA ARG A 157 -11.33 -12.20 10.81
C ARG A 157 -9.89 -12.60 11.08
N GLU A 158 -9.65 -13.84 11.42
CA GLU A 158 -8.30 -14.39 11.66
C GLU A 158 -7.45 -14.51 10.38
N ASP A 159 -8.09 -14.49 9.20
CA ASP A 159 -7.40 -14.51 7.91
C ASP A 159 -6.45 -13.33 7.70
N PHE A 160 -6.79 -12.18 8.26
CA PHE A 160 -6.08 -10.94 7.98
C PHE A 160 -5.10 -10.54 9.08
N ARG A 161 -3.86 -10.35 8.68
CA ARG A 161 -2.85 -9.70 9.52
C ARG A 161 -3.09 -8.20 9.64
N TYR A 162 -3.56 -7.55 8.56
CA TYR A 162 -3.91 -6.14 8.53
C TYR A 162 -5.22 -5.91 7.78
N VAL A 163 -5.94 -4.88 8.19
CA VAL A 163 -7.19 -4.45 7.58
C VAL A 163 -7.10 -2.95 7.31
N VAL A 164 -7.36 -2.56 6.05
CA VAL A 164 -7.32 -1.15 5.63
C VAL A 164 -8.74 -0.60 5.65
N PRO A 165 -9.12 0.26 6.61
CA PRO A 165 -10.41 0.94 6.60
C PRO A 165 -10.51 1.92 5.43
N ASP A 166 -11.73 2.36 5.13
CA ASP A 166 -11.87 3.54 4.29
C ASP A 166 -11.34 4.78 5.04
N PHE A 167 -10.65 5.66 4.31
CA PHE A 167 -10.00 6.85 4.90
C PHE A 167 -10.96 7.79 5.65
N ARG A 168 -12.28 7.70 5.38
CA ARG A 168 -13.30 8.46 6.10
C ARG A 168 -13.45 8.02 7.56
N LEU A 169 -12.99 6.82 7.91
CA LEU A 169 -12.97 6.33 9.29
C LEU A 169 -11.71 6.77 10.08
N ASN A 170 -10.72 7.35 9.40
CA ASN A 170 -9.44 7.70 10.02
C ASN A 170 -9.59 8.56 11.29
N ARG A 171 -10.56 9.46 11.32
CA ARG A 171 -10.79 10.38 12.46
C ARG A 171 -11.92 9.94 13.41
N SER A 172 -12.40 8.72 13.33
CA SER A 172 -13.44 8.17 14.22
C SER A 172 -12.86 7.82 15.60
N PHE A 173 -12.20 8.77 16.25
CA PHE A 173 -11.36 8.55 17.43
C PHE A 173 -12.07 7.87 18.60
N ASP A 174 -13.34 8.16 18.86
CA ASP A 174 -14.06 7.52 19.98
C ASP A 174 -14.22 6.02 19.74
N LYS A 175 -14.57 5.63 18.52
CA LYS A 175 -14.68 4.22 18.11
C LYS A 175 -13.30 3.55 18.03
N LEU A 176 -12.30 4.22 17.45
CA LEU A 176 -10.93 3.72 17.35
C LEU A 176 -10.29 3.47 18.73
N LYS A 177 -10.55 4.33 19.72
CA LYS A 177 -10.07 4.14 21.10
C LYS A 177 -10.65 2.88 21.74
N ALA A 178 -11.90 2.56 21.43
CA ALA A 178 -12.61 1.41 22.00
C ALA A 178 -12.12 0.04 21.48
N LEU A 179 -11.39 0.02 20.35
CA LEU A 179 -10.80 -1.22 19.83
C LEU A 179 -9.84 -1.85 20.83
N SER A 180 -9.83 -3.18 20.91
CA SER A 180 -8.84 -3.94 21.66
C SER A 180 -7.42 -3.72 21.11
N GLN A 181 -6.39 -3.99 21.91
CA GLN A 181 -5.00 -3.85 21.45
C GLN A 181 -4.72 -4.75 20.23
N HIS A 182 -5.23 -5.97 20.22
CA HIS A 182 -5.11 -6.89 19.10
C HIS A 182 -5.73 -6.33 17.81
N GLN A 183 -6.94 -5.75 17.90
CA GLN A 183 -7.57 -5.09 16.75
C GLN A 183 -6.75 -3.87 16.28
N LYS A 184 -6.24 -3.04 17.19
CA LYS A 184 -5.41 -1.87 16.85
C LYS A 184 -4.15 -2.25 16.09
N GLU A 185 -3.52 -3.37 16.42
CA GLU A 185 -2.33 -3.89 15.74
C GLU A 185 -2.62 -4.31 14.30
N LYS A 186 -3.88 -4.68 13.99
CA LYS A 186 -4.33 -5.05 12.65
C LYS A 186 -4.75 -3.85 11.79
N VAL A 187 -5.04 -2.68 12.37
CA VAL A 187 -5.46 -1.50 11.59
C VAL A 187 -4.29 -0.94 10.78
N GLU A 188 -4.47 -0.80 9.47
CA GLU A 188 -3.53 -0.14 8.56
C GLU A 188 -4.21 1.09 7.92
N PHE A 189 -3.92 2.28 8.43
CA PHE A 189 -4.56 3.52 7.98
C PHE A 189 -4.03 4.00 6.63
N LEU A 190 -4.92 4.36 5.71
CA LEU A 190 -4.58 5.05 4.48
C LEU A 190 -4.43 6.55 4.75
N CYS A 191 -3.18 7.08 4.67
CA CYS A 191 -2.85 8.40 5.20
C CYS A 191 -3.15 9.57 4.26
N ASN A 192 -2.86 9.40 2.97
CA ASN A 192 -2.79 10.48 1.97
C ASN A 192 -3.79 10.33 0.82
N GLU A 193 -4.96 9.73 1.06
CA GLU A 193 -6.01 9.62 0.03
C GLU A 193 -6.50 11.00 -0.40
N CYS A 194 -6.53 11.23 -1.71
CA CYS A 194 -7.06 12.47 -2.29
C CYS A 194 -8.49 12.33 -2.82
N CYS A 195 -9.09 11.15 -2.73
CA CYS A 195 -10.47 10.96 -3.14
C CYS A 195 -11.38 11.89 -2.35
N TRP A 196 -12.34 12.51 -3.03
CA TRP A 196 -13.27 13.43 -2.38
C TRP A 196 -13.95 12.76 -1.19
N PHE A 197 -13.96 13.43 -0.03
CA PHE A 197 -14.49 12.88 1.22
C PHE A 197 -15.99 12.52 1.12
N GLY A 198 -16.75 13.28 0.33
CA GLY A 198 -18.18 13.05 0.05
C GLY A 198 -18.46 12.03 -1.06
N CYS A 199 -17.45 11.35 -1.64
CA CYS A 199 -17.63 10.43 -2.74
C CYS A 199 -18.44 9.18 -2.35
N THR A 200 -19.53 8.92 -3.05
CA THR A 200 -20.37 7.71 -2.90
C THR A 200 -20.02 6.61 -3.91
N ASP A 201 -19.24 6.91 -4.93
CA ASP A 201 -18.98 6.04 -6.08
C ASP A 201 -17.60 5.36 -6.05
N ARG A 202 -16.86 5.47 -4.94
CA ARG A 202 -15.50 4.91 -4.82
C ARG A 202 -15.46 3.41 -5.14
N LYS A 203 -16.47 2.65 -4.73
CA LYS A 203 -16.57 1.21 -5.01
C LYS A 203 -16.70 0.95 -6.51
N LYS A 204 -17.57 1.71 -7.20
CA LYS A 204 -17.74 1.62 -8.67
C LYS A 204 -16.44 1.98 -9.41
N CYS A 205 -15.69 2.95 -8.91
CA CYS A 205 -14.38 3.30 -9.47
C CYS A 205 -13.43 2.08 -9.45
N TYR A 206 -13.35 1.34 -8.35
CA TYR A 206 -12.55 0.13 -8.26
C TYR A 206 -13.10 -1.04 -9.09
N GLU A 207 -14.42 -1.17 -9.23
CA GLU A 207 -15.04 -2.14 -10.12
C GLU A 207 -14.68 -1.90 -11.58
N THR A 208 -14.66 -0.63 -12.03
CA THR A 208 -14.22 -0.27 -13.38
C THR A 208 -12.76 -0.64 -13.62
N VAL A 209 -11.88 -0.36 -12.65
CA VAL A 209 -10.48 -0.79 -12.73
C VAL A 209 -10.37 -2.32 -12.79
N SER A 210 -11.15 -3.03 -11.99
CA SER A 210 -11.18 -4.50 -11.99
C SER A 210 -11.59 -5.07 -13.35
N ARG A 211 -12.62 -4.51 -14.00
CA ARG A 211 -13.05 -4.89 -15.36
C ARG A 211 -11.95 -4.68 -16.39
N LYS A 212 -11.31 -3.52 -16.37
CA LYS A 212 -10.20 -3.20 -17.28
C LYS A 212 -9.04 -4.17 -17.13
N ASN A 213 -8.68 -4.52 -15.89
CA ASN A 213 -7.61 -5.48 -15.62
C ASN A 213 -7.94 -6.90 -16.12
N MET A 214 -9.22 -7.23 -16.26
CA MET A 214 -9.68 -8.47 -16.89
C MET A 214 -9.78 -8.38 -18.42
N GLY A 215 -9.42 -7.23 -19.02
CA GLY A 215 -9.48 -7.01 -20.47
C GLY A 215 -10.89 -6.70 -20.99
N GLU A 216 -11.84 -6.37 -20.12
CA GLU A 216 -13.18 -5.99 -20.53
C GLU A 216 -13.18 -4.57 -21.14
N ASP A 217 -13.84 -4.42 -22.29
CA ASP A 217 -14.16 -3.12 -22.87
C ASP A 217 -15.35 -2.52 -22.08
N CYS A 218 -15.04 -1.63 -21.15
CA CYS A 218 -16.04 -0.97 -20.32
C CYS A 218 -15.88 0.54 -20.33
N PRO A 219 -16.98 1.33 -20.21
CA PRO A 219 -16.91 2.76 -20.12
C PRO A 219 -15.98 3.25 -18.99
N GLU A 220 -15.31 4.38 -19.20
CA GLU A 220 -14.58 5.06 -18.14
C GLU A 220 -15.54 5.44 -17.00
N HIS A 221 -15.06 5.27 -15.76
CA HIS A 221 -15.74 5.85 -14.61
C HIS A 221 -15.29 7.31 -14.47
N TYR A 222 -16.21 8.23 -14.63
CA TYR A 222 -15.94 9.65 -14.42
C TYR A 222 -16.08 10.00 -12.94
N CYS A 223 -15.03 10.57 -12.39
CA CYS A 223 -15.03 11.04 -11.01
C CYS A 223 -16.00 12.24 -10.87
N THR A 224 -16.91 12.15 -9.88
CA THR A 224 -17.91 13.18 -9.59
C THR A 224 -17.41 14.25 -8.60
N ALA A 225 -16.15 14.18 -8.17
CA ALA A 225 -15.57 15.19 -7.30
C ALA A 225 -15.58 16.58 -7.96
N PRO A 226 -15.84 17.66 -7.20
CA PRO A 226 -15.92 19.03 -7.75
C PRO A 226 -14.66 19.47 -8.51
N ASP A 227 -13.55 18.80 -8.25
CA ASP A 227 -12.21 19.13 -8.73
C ASP A 227 -11.52 17.95 -9.46
N ALA A 228 -12.30 17.00 -9.95
CA ALA A 228 -11.80 15.79 -10.61
C ALA A 228 -10.81 16.05 -11.75
N GLY A 229 -10.90 17.19 -12.44
CA GLY A 229 -10.01 17.55 -13.54
C GLY A 229 -8.61 18.02 -13.12
N GLN A 230 -8.34 18.22 -11.83
CA GLN A 230 -7.05 18.74 -11.34
C GLN A 230 -5.99 17.65 -11.10
N GLY A 231 -6.38 16.39 -11.15
CA GLY A 231 -5.50 15.28 -10.83
C GLY A 231 -5.13 15.22 -9.33
N TYR A 232 -4.11 14.41 -9.01
CA TYR A 232 -3.58 14.32 -7.65
C TYR A 232 -2.65 15.49 -7.32
N LEU A 233 -2.94 16.19 -6.23
CA LEU A 233 -2.06 17.18 -5.62
C LEU A 233 -1.86 16.83 -4.15
N PHE A 234 -0.62 16.73 -3.70
CA PHE A 234 -0.33 16.38 -2.31
C PHE A 234 -0.82 17.44 -1.32
N SER A 235 -0.67 18.73 -1.69
CA SER A 235 -1.22 19.84 -0.89
C SER A 235 -2.72 19.71 -0.65
N LYS A 236 -3.45 19.27 -1.68
CA LYS A 236 -4.89 19.04 -1.60
C LYS A 236 -5.24 17.79 -0.77
N ALA A 237 -4.44 16.74 -0.88
CA ALA A 237 -4.60 15.57 -0.01
C ALA A 237 -4.47 15.95 1.46
N MET A 238 -3.58 16.90 1.81
CA MET A 238 -3.43 17.43 3.18
C MET A 238 -4.66 18.17 3.70
N GLU A 239 -5.50 18.72 2.83
CA GLU A 239 -6.76 19.39 3.19
C GLU A 239 -7.92 18.40 3.39
N ASN A 240 -7.75 17.14 3.00
CA ASN A 240 -8.78 16.12 3.14
C ASN A 240 -9.07 15.84 4.63
N PRO A 241 -10.35 15.82 5.06
CA PRO A 241 -10.70 15.54 6.46
C PRO A 241 -10.17 14.18 6.97
N GLY A 242 -9.93 13.22 6.08
CA GLY A 242 -9.36 11.91 6.41
C GLY A 242 -7.84 11.85 6.38
N PHE A 243 -7.13 12.94 6.02
CA PHE A 243 -5.67 12.97 5.96
C PHE A 243 -5.03 12.72 7.33
N ILE A 244 -3.96 11.92 7.34
CA ILE A 244 -3.14 11.65 8.53
C ILE A 244 -1.73 12.15 8.27
N GLY A 245 -1.34 13.25 8.93
CA GLY A 245 0.00 13.83 8.82
C GLY A 245 0.99 13.21 9.80
N VAL A 246 2.25 13.63 9.67
CA VAL A 246 3.38 13.15 10.53
C VAL A 246 3.09 13.44 12.01
N ASP A 247 2.61 14.64 12.31
CA ASP A 247 2.30 15.04 13.68
C ASP A 247 1.11 14.27 14.26
N ASP A 248 0.09 13.97 13.44
CA ASP A 248 -1.01 13.10 13.85
C ASP A 248 -0.51 11.71 14.22
N ILE A 249 0.34 11.11 13.36
CA ILE A 249 0.93 9.78 13.60
C ILE A 249 1.65 9.77 14.94
N LYS A 250 2.60 10.71 15.12
CA LYS A 250 3.47 10.77 16.30
C LYS A 250 2.70 11.07 17.59
N ASN A 251 1.78 12.04 17.55
CA ASN A 251 1.18 12.61 18.74
C ASN A 251 -0.21 12.05 19.06
N THR A 252 -0.85 11.37 18.13
CA THR A 252 -2.22 10.84 18.31
C THR A 252 -2.27 9.33 18.12
N TYR A 253 -1.91 8.81 16.92
CA TYR A 253 -2.12 7.40 16.59
C TYR A 253 -1.17 6.46 17.34
N LEU A 254 0.13 6.77 17.41
CA LEU A 254 1.08 5.96 18.19
C LEU A 254 0.72 5.90 19.67
N PRO A 255 0.38 7.02 20.38
CA PRO A 255 -0.09 6.98 21.76
C PRO A 255 -1.38 6.19 21.94
N MET A 256 -2.25 6.11 20.93
CA MET A 256 -3.47 5.32 20.97
C MET A 256 -3.23 3.82 20.76
N GLY A 257 -2.02 3.39 20.40
CA GLY A 257 -1.65 2.01 20.19
C GLY A 257 -1.67 1.53 18.72
N PHE A 258 -1.80 2.43 17.74
CA PHE A 258 -1.74 2.11 16.32
C PHE A 258 -0.32 2.25 15.78
N SER A 259 0.06 1.40 14.83
CA SER A 259 1.42 1.37 14.31
C SER A 259 1.55 1.21 12.80
N ASN A 260 0.48 0.96 12.05
CA ASN A 260 0.58 0.68 10.62
C ASN A 260 -0.09 1.78 9.78
N PHE A 261 0.68 2.36 8.84
CA PHE A 261 0.31 3.52 8.05
C PHE A 261 0.63 3.29 6.58
N LYS A 262 -0.40 3.29 5.74
CA LYS A 262 -0.31 3.05 4.32
C LYS A 262 -0.23 4.37 3.57
N ILE A 263 0.75 4.48 2.70
CA ILE A 263 0.89 5.59 1.76
C ILE A 263 0.38 5.13 0.40
N GLU A 264 -0.57 5.83 -0.18
CA GLU A 264 -0.99 5.55 -1.56
C GLU A 264 -0.08 6.25 -2.56
N GLY A 265 -0.15 5.86 -3.85
CA GLY A 265 0.57 6.56 -4.89
C GLY A 265 1.04 5.73 -6.07
N ARG A 266 0.63 4.47 -6.23
CA ARG A 266 1.09 3.60 -7.32
C ARG A 266 0.94 4.21 -8.71
N GLY A 267 -0.03 5.08 -8.94
CA GLY A 267 -0.28 5.76 -10.21
C GLY A 267 0.32 7.17 -10.33
N LEU A 268 1.17 7.61 -9.37
CA LEU A 268 1.56 9.03 -9.27
C LEU A 268 2.97 9.36 -9.77
N GLY A 269 3.78 8.35 -10.08
CA GLY A 269 5.18 8.54 -10.49
C GLY A 269 6.16 8.66 -9.32
N SER A 270 7.42 8.31 -9.59
CA SER A 270 8.51 8.22 -8.59
C SER A 270 8.81 9.56 -7.91
N ALA A 271 8.70 10.67 -8.62
CA ALA A 271 8.92 12.00 -8.04
C ALA A 271 7.94 12.30 -6.89
N MET A 272 6.65 11.98 -7.08
CA MET A 272 5.65 12.18 -6.02
C MET A 272 5.88 11.23 -4.85
N ILE A 273 6.30 10.00 -5.12
CA ILE A 273 6.62 9.05 -4.05
C ILE A 273 7.83 9.54 -3.25
N LEU A 274 8.84 10.10 -3.90
CA LEU A 274 9.96 10.72 -3.19
C LEU A 274 9.48 11.83 -2.24
N GLU A 275 8.56 12.71 -2.67
CA GLU A 275 7.99 13.73 -1.80
C GLU A 275 7.24 13.14 -0.60
N PHE A 276 6.56 11.99 -0.76
CA PHE A 276 5.97 11.28 0.38
C PHE A 276 7.02 10.72 1.35
N LEU A 277 8.11 10.14 0.84
CA LEU A 277 9.22 9.64 1.66
C LEU A 277 9.88 10.80 2.44
N LEU A 278 10.03 11.97 1.79
CA LEU A 278 10.53 13.17 2.42
C LEU A 278 9.59 13.67 3.53
N TYR A 279 8.30 13.73 3.25
CA TYR A 279 7.30 14.23 4.20
C TYR A 279 7.11 13.30 5.40
N TYR A 280 6.90 11.98 5.15
CA TYR A 280 6.52 11.05 6.21
C TYR A 280 7.69 10.47 6.99
N MET A 281 8.88 10.35 6.38
CA MET A 281 9.97 9.61 6.99
C MET A 281 11.19 10.46 7.29
N THR A 282 11.42 11.55 6.54
CA THR A 282 12.66 12.34 6.61
C THR A 282 12.50 13.54 7.55
N LYS A 283 13.47 13.72 8.45
CA LYS A 283 13.53 14.92 9.31
C LYS A 283 13.67 16.18 8.44
N PRO A 284 12.98 17.29 8.75
CA PRO A 284 12.94 18.47 7.88
C PRO A 284 14.31 19.01 7.47
N GLN A 285 15.28 19.01 8.37
CA GLN A 285 16.64 19.51 8.11
C GLN A 285 17.44 18.66 7.12
N TYR A 286 17.03 17.42 6.85
CA TYR A 286 17.71 16.51 5.93
C TYR A 286 16.95 16.27 4.61
N GLN A 287 15.76 16.86 4.42
CA GLN A 287 14.97 16.64 3.21
C GLN A 287 15.71 17.06 1.93
N ILE A 288 16.49 18.17 1.99
CA ILE A 288 17.30 18.60 0.86
C ILE A 288 18.41 17.56 0.58
N HIS A 289 19.10 17.08 1.60
CA HIS A 289 20.16 16.07 1.42
C HIS A 289 19.64 14.77 0.80
N VAL A 290 18.50 14.28 1.24
CA VAL A 290 17.88 13.08 0.67
C VAL A 290 17.49 13.33 -0.79
N ARG A 291 16.87 14.47 -1.08
CA ARG A 291 16.47 14.83 -2.46
C ARG A 291 17.66 14.95 -3.40
N GLU A 292 18.72 15.67 -2.98
CA GLU A 292 19.95 15.82 -3.77
C GLU A 292 20.60 14.48 -4.04
N HIS A 293 20.67 13.59 -3.05
CA HIS A 293 21.27 12.28 -3.20
C HIS A 293 20.53 11.46 -4.28
N ILE A 294 19.19 11.41 -4.21
CA ILE A 294 18.36 10.70 -5.19
C ILE A 294 18.48 11.31 -6.59
N TYR A 295 18.52 12.65 -6.73
CA TYR A 295 18.67 13.31 -8.03
C TYR A 295 20.07 13.13 -8.64
N LEU A 296 21.12 13.21 -7.84
CA LEU A 296 22.51 13.06 -8.31
C LEU A 296 22.82 11.63 -8.77
N ASP A 297 22.11 10.63 -8.26
CA ASP A 297 22.21 9.24 -8.69
C ASP A 297 21.42 8.95 -9.99
N ASN A 298 21.03 10.00 -10.72
CA ASN A 298 20.33 9.96 -12.02
C ASN A 298 18.98 9.23 -12.02
N MET A 299 18.35 9.13 -10.87
CA MET A 299 17.05 8.48 -10.73
C MET A 299 15.91 9.23 -11.42
N LEU A 300 16.04 10.54 -11.53
CA LEU A 300 15.01 11.43 -12.02
C LEU A 300 15.56 12.33 -13.14
N ASP A 301 16.28 11.75 -14.09
CA ASP A 301 16.67 12.43 -15.33
C ASP A 301 15.39 12.87 -16.05
N LEU A 302 14.99 14.10 -15.72
CA LEU A 302 13.82 14.78 -16.28
C LEU A 302 14.22 15.69 -17.47
N PHE A 303 15.40 15.44 -18.07
CA PHE A 303 15.91 16.26 -19.17
C PHE A 303 15.88 15.51 -20.49
#